data_ce0aa36cc30729d7fff7e377c9262c98
#
_entry.id   ce0aa36cc30729d7fff7e377c9262c98
#
_cell.length_a   1.000
_cell.length_b   1.000
_cell.length_c   1.000
_cell.angle_alpha   90.00
_cell.angle_beta   90.00
_cell.angle_gamma   90.00
#
_symmetry.space_group_name_H-M   'P 1'
#
loop_
_entity.id
_entity.type
_entity.pdbx_description
1 polymer ?
#
loop_
_entity_poly.entity_id
_entity_poly.type
_entity_poly.pdbx_seq_one_letter_code
_entity_poly.pdbx_strand_id
1 'polypeptide(L)'
;VDIYKYKQVIFVGDSRTEFMENVLTGMGESATKNVKFVCSAGKGLDWFTTTGWAQLYSIVQHDSNSILSKKTAVIFNFGVNDLSKSADYAEYYNWIAPQLKSKGCELYFMSVNPVNRLMLPNAGRADRSEAAVRSFNQYMKANLSSAYTYIDMYSYLKSTGYSFASDHYGTGTVDDGLHYTTRTYKRIFAKCMDSLRVPA
;
A
#
# COMPACT_ATOMS: atom_id res chain seq x y z
N VAL A 1 -25.31 1.61 8.50
CA VAL A 1 -24.84 2.11 7.21
C VAL A 1 -23.61 1.33 6.85
N ASP A 2 -23.72 0.54 5.80
CA ASP A 2 -22.56 -0.22 5.30
C ASP A 2 -21.60 0.80 4.69
N ILE A 3 -20.60 1.19 5.51
CA ILE A 3 -19.60 2.18 5.12
C ILE A 3 -18.62 1.67 4.09
N TYR A 4 -18.70 0.37 3.75
CA TYR A 4 -17.79 -0.23 2.80
C TYR A 4 -18.54 -0.58 1.51
N LYS A 5 -18.21 0.13 0.45
CA LYS A 5 -18.59 -0.19 -0.93
C LYS A 5 -18.07 -1.59 -1.34
N TYR A 6 -17.11 -2.12 -0.61
CA TYR A 6 -16.37 -3.33 -0.94
C TYR A 6 -16.65 -4.45 0.04
N LYS A 7 -16.72 -5.70 -0.47
CA LYS A 7 -16.80 -6.91 0.35
C LYS A 7 -15.48 -7.23 1.05
N GLN A 8 -14.35 -6.83 0.44
CA GLN A 8 -13.02 -6.93 1.01
C GLN A 8 -12.08 -5.86 0.45
N VAL A 9 -11.04 -5.58 1.20
CA VAL A 9 -9.96 -4.67 0.83
C VAL A 9 -8.65 -5.42 0.97
N ILE A 10 -7.80 -5.39 -0.07
CA ILE A 10 -6.50 -6.07 -0.08
C ILE A 10 -5.41 -5.02 -0.21
N PHE A 11 -4.53 -4.96 0.77
CA PHE A 11 -3.31 -4.15 0.72
C PHE A 11 -2.15 -5.00 0.20
N VAL A 12 -1.43 -4.47 -0.79
CA VAL A 12 -0.32 -5.17 -1.44
C VAL A 12 0.93 -4.30 -1.36
N GLY A 13 1.96 -4.77 -0.67
CA GLY A 13 3.15 -3.94 -0.48
C GLY A 13 4.32 -4.62 0.23
N ASP A 14 5.20 -3.77 0.72
CA ASP A 14 6.47 -4.12 1.37
C ASP A 14 6.38 -4.09 2.90
N SER A 15 7.50 -3.81 3.59
CA SER A 15 7.54 -3.72 5.06
C SER A 15 6.59 -2.67 5.62
N ARG A 16 6.34 -1.58 4.92
CA ARG A 16 5.40 -0.55 5.38
C ARG A 16 3.96 -1.08 5.38
N THR A 17 3.62 -1.97 4.48
CA THR A 17 2.33 -2.68 4.46
C THR A 17 2.27 -3.76 5.54
N GLU A 18 3.34 -4.55 5.68
CA GLU A 18 3.43 -5.59 6.71
C GLU A 18 3.36 -5.02 8.13
N PHE A 19 4.03 -3.91 8.40
CA PHE A 19 4.00 -3.28 9.72
C PHE A 19 2.65 -2.63 10.02
N MET A 20 1.98 -2.10 9.00
CA MET A 20 0.60 -1.66 9.14
C MET A 20 -0.33 -2.83 9.49
N GLU A 21 -0.17 -3.98 8.86
CA GLU A 21 -0.88 -5.22 9.22
C GLU A 21 -0.67 -5.57 10.69
N ASN A 22 0.58 -5.56 11.16
CA ASN A 22 0.90 -5.85 12.55
C ASN A 22 0.18 -4.91 13.53
N VAL A 23 0.15 -3.62 13.21
CA VAL A 23 -0.56 -2.62 14.02
C VAL A 23 -2.06 -2.91 14.05
N LEU A 24 -2.65 -3.21 12.90
CA LEU A 24 -4.09 -3.46 12.79
C LEU A 24 -4.53 -4.77 13.47
N THR A 25 -3.73 -5.83 13.38
CA THR A 25 -4.00 -7.08 14.09
C THR A 25 -3.93 -6.90 15.61
N GLY A 26 -3.04 -6.03 16.09
CA GLY A 26 -2.97 -5.62 17.49
C GLY A 26 -4.20 -4.81 17.95
N MET A 27 -4.94 -4.21 17.04
CA MET A 27 -6.20 -3.49 17.33
C MET A 27 -7.43 -4.41 17.47
N GLY A 28 -7.28 -5.68 17.12
CA GLY A 28 -8.34 -6.66 17.19
C GLY A 28 -9.00 -6.98 15.85
N GLU A 29 -9.86 -8.00 15.89
CA GLU A 29 -10.48 -8.58 14.70
C GLU A 29 -11.37 -7.60 13.93
N SER A 30 -12.02 -6.67 14.62
CA SER A 30 -12.89 -5.68 13.98
C SER A 30 -12.15 -4.73 13.03
N ALA A 31 -10.87 -4.47 13.30
CA ALA A 31 -10.05 -3.60 12.45
C ALA A 31 -9.62 -4.29 11.16
N THR A 32 -9.51 -5.62 11.17
CA THR A 32 -9.02 -6.42 10.05
C THR A 32 -10.10 -7.24 9.35
N LYS A 33 -11.31 -7.24 9.87
CA LYS A 33 -12.43 -7.93 9.24
C LYS A 33 -12.62 -7.44 7.80
N ASN A 34 -12.56 -8.35 6.85
CA ASN A 34 -12.62 -8.04 5.41
C ASN A 34 -11.41 -7.26 4.86
N VAL A 35 -10.33 -7.16 5.62
CA VAL A 35 -9.05 -6.59 5.17
C VAL A 35 -8.01 -7.70 5.10
N LYS A 36 -7.37 -7.82 3.94
CA LYS A 36 -6.32 -8.81 3.69
C LYS A 36 -5.03 -8.13 3.26
N PHE A 37 -3.93 -8.84 3.42
CA PHE A 37 -2.60 -8.33 3.11
C PHE A 37 -1.84 -9.32 2.25
N VAL A 38 -1.20 -8.82 1.21
CA VAL A 38 -0.21 -9.51 0.39
C VAL A 38 1.05 -8.69 0.47
N CYS A 39 1.95 -9.04 1.36
CA CYS A 39 3.10 -8.21 1.67
C CYS A 39 4.30 -9.03 2.11
N SER A 40 5.48 -8.43 1.98
CA SER A 40 6.72 -9.00 2.51
C SER A 40 7.75 -7.90 2.75
N ALA A 41 8.30 -7.88 3.96
CA ALA A 41 9.30 -6.89 4.38
C ALA A 41 10.55 -6.94 3.49
N GLY A 42 11.06 -5.76 3.14
CA GLY A 42 12.27 -5.59 2.34
C GLY A 42 12.11 -5.93 0.85
N LYS A 43 10.90 -6.22 0.40
CA LYS A 43 10.63 -6.66 -0.97
C LYS A 43 10.17 -5.51 -1.88
N GLY A 44 10.21 -5.76 -3.17
CA GLY A 44 9.83 -4.83 -4.22
C GLY A 44 9.25 -5.55 -5.42
N LEU A 45 9.48 -5.01 -6.61
CA LEU A 45 8.88 -5.50 -7.85
C LEU A 45 9.21 -6.97 -8.15
N ASP A 46 10.46 -7.39 -7.94
CA ASP A 46 10.86 -8.77 -8.23
C ASP A 46 10.08 -9.78 -7.40
N TRP A 47 9.91 -9.50 -6.11
CA TRP A 47 9.07 -10.35 -5.25
C TRP A 47 7.61 -10.32 -5.70
N PHE A 48 7.09 -9.14 -6.04
CA PHE A 48 5.70 -9.03 -6.46
C PHE A 48 5.45 -9.84 -7.73
N THR A 49 6.30 -9.72 -8.74
CA THR A 49 6.13 -10.43 -10.02
C THR A 49 6.29 -11.94 -9.89
N THR A 50 7.17 -12.41 -8.99
CA THR A 50 7.48 -13.85 -8.82
C THR A 50 6.61 -14.54 -7.77
N THR A 51 6.13 -13.82 -6.76
CA THR A 51 5.45 -14.41 -5.60
C THR A 51 4.15 -13.69 -5.26
N GLY A 52 4.20 -12.38 -5.07
CA GLY A 52 3.05 -11.60 -4.58
C GLY A 52 1.86 -11.61 -5.54
N TRP A 53 2.11 -11.56 -6.84
CA TRP A 53 1.06 -11.62 -7.85
C TRP A 53 0.25 -12.92 -7.76
N ALA A 54 0.92 -14.05 -7.63
CA ALA A 54 0.24 -15.35 -7.49
C ALA A 54 -0.61 -15.40 -6.22
N GLN A 55 -0.12 -14.85 -5.11
CA GLN A 55 -0.88 -14.75 -3.86
C GLN A 55 -2.13 -13.88 -4.02
N LEU A 56 -1.98 -12.70 -4.60
CA LEU A 56 -3.09 -11.79 -4.86
C LEU A 56 -4.13 -12.44 -5.78
N TYR A 57 -3.70 -13.01 -6.88
CA TYR A 57 -4.60 -13.65 -7.85
C TYR A 57 -5.36 -14.82 -7.23
N SER A 58 -4.71 -15.62 -6.38
CA SER A 58 -5.35 -16.71 -5.66
C SER A 58 -6.51 -16.22 -4.77
N ILE A 59 -6.38 -15.06 -4.15
CA ILE A 59 -7.46 -14.48 -3.33
C ILE A 59 -8.65 -14.07 -4.21
N VAL A 60 -8.39 -13.33 -5.29
CA VAL A 60 -9.45 -12.72 -6.10
C VAL A 60 -10.12 -13.69 -7.06
N GLN A 61 -9.44 -14.74 -7.51
CA GLN A 61 -10.02 -15.69 -8.45
C GLN A 61 -11.21 -16.47 -7.87
N HIS A 62 -11.22 -16.69 -6.56
CA HIS A 62 -12.31 -17.38 -5.87
C HIS A 62 -13.55 -16.51 -5.68
N ASP A 63 -13.41 -15.20 -5.86
CA ASP A 63 -14.49 -14.23 -5.69
C ASP A 63 -15.32 -14.02 -6.95
N SER A 64 -14.90 -14.56 -8.08
CA SER A 64 -15.52 -14.34 -9.40
C SER A 64 -16.96 -14.87 -9.50
N ASN A 65 -17.38 -15.76 -8.62
CA ASN A 65 -18.73 -16.34 -8.60
C ASN A 65 -19.71 -15.62 -7.67
N SER A 66 -19.29 -14.53 -7.05
CA SER A 66 -20.16 -13.76 -6.17
C SER A 66 -21.14 -12.93 -7.00
N ILE A 67 -22.39 -13.36 -7.02
CA ILE A 67 -23.55 -12.64 -7.57
C ILE A 67 -23.82 -11.33 -6.78
N LEU A 68 -23.05 -11.09 -5.72
CA LEU A 68 -23.19 -9.93 -4.88
C LEU A 68 -22.55 -8.70 -5.53
N SER A 69 -23.26 -7.59 -5.47
CA SER A 69 -22.91 -6.30 -6.06
C SER A 69 -21.65 -5.64 -5.49
N LYS A 70 -21.05 -6.20 -4.44
CA LYS A 70 -19.87 -5.62 -3.79
C LYS A 70 -18.58 -6.14 -4.41
N LYS A 71 -17.66 -5.22 -4.70
CA LYS A 71 -16.37 -5.48 -5.33
C LYS A 71 -15.25 -5.67 -4.30
N THR A 72 -14.10 -6.09 -4.76
CA THR A 72 -12.85 -6.11 -4.00
C THR A 72 -12.04 -4.86 -4.35
N ALA A 73 -11.60 -4.11 -3.34
CA ALA A 73 -10.62 -3.05 -3.53
C ALA A 73 -9.20 -3.61 -3.36
N VAL A 74 -8.31 -3.30 -4.28
CA VAL A 74 -6.89 -3.65 -4.19
C VAL A 74 -6.07 -2.38 -4.16
N ILE A 75 -5.25 -2.19 -3.12
CA ILE A 75 -4.41 -1.00 -2.93
C ILE A 75 -2.96 -1.44 -2.97
N PHE A 76 -2.23 -0.97 -3.97
CA PHE A 76 -0.80 -1.22 -4.15
C PHE A 76 0.03 -0.12 -3.48
N ASN A 77 1.06 -0.53 -2.73
CA ASN A 77 1.99 0.39 -2.07
C ASN A 77 3.40 -0.19 -2.01
N PHE A 78 3.99 -0.49 -3.19
CA PHE A 78 5.41 -0.79 -3.36
C PHE A 78 6.18 0.44 -3.82
N GLY A 79 7.50 0.33 -3.81
CA GLY A 79 8.40 1.26 -4.48
C GLY A 79 9.52 1.79 -3.61
N VAL A 80 9.34 1.87 -2.27
CA VAL A 80 10.36 2.46 -1.39
C VAL A 80 11.67 1.66 -1.37
N ASN A 81 11.65 0.38 -1.71
CA ASN A 81 12.83 -0.48 -1.75
C ASN A 81 13.52 -0.49 -3.12
N ASP A 82 12.88 0.01 -4.17
CA ASP A 82 13.39 -0.01 -5.53
C ASP A 82 12.88 1.20 -6.35
N LEU A 83 13.14 2.40 -5.82
CA LEU A 83 12.66 3.67 -6.38
C LEU A 83 13.10 3.95 -7.82
N SER A 84 14.14 3.28 -8.32
CA SER A 84 14.59 3.39 -9.71
C SER A 84 13.72 2.61 -10.70
N LYS A 85 12.81 1.77 -10.23
CA LYS A 85 12.01 0.85 -11.07
C LYS A 85 10.61 1.36 -11.38
N SER A 86 10.37 2.65 -11.38
CA SER A 86 9.04 3.23 -11.62
C SER A 86 8.43 2.80 -12.97
N ALA A 87 9.24 2.81 -14.03
CA ALA A 87 8.77 2.39 -15.35
C ALA A 87 8.34 0.91 -15.38
N ASP A 88 9.14 0.04 -14.77
CA ASP A 88 8.86 -1.39 -14.72
C ASP A 88 7.60 -1.66 -13.85
N TYR A 89 7.42 -0.93 -12.76
CA TYR A 89 6.20 -1.01 -11.95
C TYR A 89 4.95 -0.60 -12.74
N ALA A 90 5.00 0.53 -13.44
CA ALA A 90 3.86 1.00 -14.21
C ALA A 90 3.49 0.02 -15.33
N GLU A 91 4.50 -0.51 -16.04
CA GLU A 91 4.28 -1.52 -17.07
C GLU A 91 3.59 -2.76 -16.51
N TYR A 92 4.10 -3.30 -15.40
CA TYR A 92 3.54 -4.49 -14.78
C TYR A 92 2.14 -4.26 -14.22
N TYR A 93 1.92 -3.17 -13.51
CA TYR A 93 0.60 -2.81 -13.01
C TYR A 93 -0.42 -2.63 -14.12
N ASN A 94 -0.04 -2.00 -15.22
CA ASN A 94 -0.93 -1.84 -16.37
C ASN A 94 -1.24 -3.18 -17.04
N TRP A 95 -0.28 -4.10 -17.04
CA TRP A 95 -0.50 -5.45 -17.57
C TRP A 95 -1.46 -6.29 -16.72
N ILE A 96 -1.37 -6.23 -15.40
CA ILE A 96 -2.27 -6.99 -14.51
C ILE A 96 -3.66 -6.36 -14.36
N ALA A 97 -3.82 -5.09 -14.66
CA ALA A 97 -5.06 -4.36 -14.43
C ALA A 97 -6.28 -5.01 -15.09
N PRO A 98 -6.29 -5.38 -16.38
CA PRO A 98 -7.43 -6.04 -17.00
C PRO A 98 -7.79 -7.37 -16.33
N GLN A 99 -6.79 -8.12 -15.88
CA GLN A 99 -6.98 -9.41 -15.21
C GLN A 99 -7.70 -9.24 -13.87
N LEU A 100 -7.30 -8.24 -13.07
CA LEU A 100 -7.95 -7.92 -11.80
C LEU A 100 -9.35 -7.32 -12.01
N LYS A 101 -9.50 -6.43 -12.98
CA LYS A 101 -10.80 -5.84 -13.31
C LYS A 101 -11.82 -6.92 -13.72
N SER A 102 -11.40 -7.94 -14.48
CA SER A 102 -12.26 -9.06 -14.86
C SER A 102 -12.74 -9.90 -13.68
N LYS A 103 -12.05 -9.82 -12.54
CA LYS A 103 -12.44 -10.48 -11.28
C LYS A 103 -13.26 -9.58 -10.35
N GLY A 104 -13.72 -8.42 -10.83
CA GLY A 104 -14.50 -7.49 -10.03
C GLY A 104 -13.69 -6.65 -9.06
N CYS A 105 -12.40 -6.47 -9.32
CA CYS A 105 -11.55 -5.61 -8.50
C CYS A 105 -11.63 -4.15 -8.96
N GLU A 106 -11.62 -3.23 -8.00
CA GLU A 106 -11.29 -1.82 -8.21
C GLU A 106 -9.88 -1.57 -7.69
N LEU A 107 -9.09 -0.84 -8.48
CA LEU A 107 -7.65 -0.75 -8.29
C LEU A 107 -7.25 0.64 -7.80
N TYR A 108 -6.37 0.65 -6.83
CA TYR A 108 -5.82 1.86 -6.22
C TYR A 108 -4.29 1.73 -6.15
N PHE A 109 -3.63 2.83 -6.39
CA PHE A 109 -2.21 2.97 -6.12
C PHE A 109 -2.02 4.03 -5.02
N MET A 110 -1.47 3.62 -3.89
CA MET A 110 -1.06 4.55 -2.84
C MET A 110 0.38 5.00 -3.14
N SER A 111 0.59 6.30 -3.15
CA SER A 111 1.92 6.89 -3.30
C SER A 111 2.95 6.24 -2.39
N VAL A 112 4.21 6.21 -2.79
CA VAL A 112 5.30 5.97 -1.85
C VAL A 112 5.31 7.11 -0.85
N ASN A 113 5.23 6.77 0.43
CA ASN A 113 5.09 7.73 1.51
C ASN A 113 6.46 8.29 1.94
N PRO A 114 6.49 9.42 2.67
CA PRO A 114 7.75 10.11 2.99
C PRO A 114 8.79 9.23 3.70
N VAL A 115 10.05 9.53 3.46
CA VAL A 115 11.21 9.00 4.17
C VAL A 115 11.94 10.15 4.87
N ASN A 116 12.77 9.84 5.85
CA ASN A 116 13.73 10.80 6.40
C ASN A 116 15.15 10.26 6.19
N ARG A 117 15.78 10.74 5.13
CA ARG A 117 17.10 10.27 4.71
C ARG A 117 18.15 10.34 5.82
N LEU A 118 18.11 11.40 6.63
CA LEU A 118 19.08 11.61 7.70
C LEU A 118 19.01 10.54 8.78
N MET A 119 17.85 9.93 8.98
CA MET A 119 17.60 8.93 10.03
C MET A 119 17.78 7.49 9.55
N LEU A 120 17.86 7.24 8.25
CA LEU A 120 18.04 5.88 7.70
C LEU A 120 19.22 5.12 8.30
N PRO A 121 20.39 5.74 8.52
CA PRO A 121 21.53 5.05 9.10
C PRO A 121 21.31 4.56 10.55
N ASN A 122 20.37 5.15 11.29
CA ASN A 122 20.13 4.78 12.69
C ASN A 122 19.80 3.29 12.89
N ALA A 123 19.22 2.66 11.87
CA ALA A 123 18.89 1.23 11.89
C ALA A 123 19.48 0.50 10.68
N GLY A 124 20.56 1.04 10.09
CA GLY A 124 21.24 0.43 8.95
C GLY A 124 20.39 0.36 7.68
N ARG A 125 19.42 1.26 7.51
CA ARG A 125 18.57 1.29 6.32
C ARG A 125 19.36 1.83 5.13
N ALA A 126 19.11 1.25 3.95
CA ALA A 126 19.70 1.72 2.70
C ALA A 126 19.28 3.17 2.40
N ASP A 127 20.15 3.91 1.73
CA ASP A 127 19.92 5.31 1.38
C ASP A 127 18.74 5.48 0.42
N ARG A 128 17.87 6.42 0.73
CA ARG A 128 16.74 6.85 -0.12
C ARG A 128 16.57 8.34 0.03
N SER A 129 16.41 9.04 -1.09
CA SER A 129 16.16 10.48 -1.06
C SER A 129 14.67 10.79 -1.20
N GLU A 130 14.24 11.87 -0.60
CA GLU A 130 12.89 12.42 -0.76
C GLU A 130 12.62 12.78 -2.23
N ALA A 131 13.63 13.28 -2.96
CA ALA A 131 13.54 13.58 -4.39
C ALA A 131 13.24 12.32 -5.22
N ALA A 132 13.90 11.20 -4.91
CA ALA A 132 13.63 9.92 -5.57
C ALA A 132 12.19 9.43 -5.30
N VAL A 133 11.70 9.60 -4.07
CA VAL A 133 10.31 9.28 -3.73
C VAL A 133 9.34 10.13 -4.55
N ARG A 134 9.55 11.43 -4.63
CA ARG A 134 8.69 12.32 -5.44
C ARG A 134 8.74 11.97 -6.93
N SER A 135 9.92 11.67 -7.47
CA SER A 135 10.07 11.28 -8.88
C SER A 135 9.33 9.97 -9.18
N PHE A 136 9.43 8.99 -8.30
CA PHE A 136 8.68 7.73 -8.42
C PHE A 136 7.18 8.02 -8.45
N ASN A 137 6.68 8.79 -7.52
CA ASN A 137 5.25 9.13 -7.42
C ASN A 137 4.74 9.89 -8.65
N GLN A 138 5.51 10.85 -9.15
CA GLN A 138 5.17 11.59 -10.37
C GLN A 138 5.07 10.65 -11.58
N TYR A 139 6.03 9.76 -11.73
CA TYR A 139 6.02 8.80 -12.83
C TYR A 139 4.79 7.88 -12.75
N MET A 140 4.49 7.33 -11.59
CA MET A 140 3.34 6.45 -11.39
C MET A 140 2.03 7.19 -11.69
N LYS A 141 1.87 8.40 -11.18
CA LYS A 141 0.68 9.22 -11.43
C LYS A 141 0.46 9.51 -12.92
N ALA A 142 1.54 9.73 -13.67
CA ALA A 142 1.48 10.04 -15.10
C ALA A 142 1.29 8.79 -15.99
N ASN A 143 1.75 7.62 -15.57
CA ASN A 143 1.87 6.44 -16.44
C ASN A 143 0.98 5.26 -16.07
N LEU A 144 0.36 5.24 -14.89
CA LEU A 144 -0.65 4.24 -14.59
C LEU A 144 -1.89 4.44 -15.46
N SER A 145 -2.47 3.35 -15.92
CA SER A 145 -3.71 3.39 -16.70
C SER A 145 -4.87 3.95 -15.87
N SER A 146 -5.93 4.37 -16.54
CA SER A 146 -7.16 4.88 -15.91
C SER A 146 -7.89 3.84 -15.04
N ALA A 147 -7.47 2.58 -15.09
CA ALA A 147 -7.97 1.55 -14.18
C ALA A 147 -7.60 1.79 -12.72
N TYR A 148 -6.53 2.55 -12.48
CA TYR A 148 -6.05 2.87 -11.13
C TYR A 148 -6.55 4.22 -10.65
N THR A 149 -7.00 4.28 -9.40
CA THR A 149 -7.21 5.54 -8.68
C THR A 149 -5.97 5.81 -7.82
N TYR A 150 -5.38 6.99 -7.97
CA TYR A 150 -4.19 7.39 -7.23
C TYR A 150 -4.61 7.94 -5.85
N ILE A 151 -4.03 7.39 -4.78
CA ILE A 151 -4.19 7.89 -3.41
C ILE A 151 -2.93 8.67 -3.04
N ASP A 152 -3.01 9.99 -2.99
CA ASP A 152 -1.88 10.87 -2.64
C ASP A 152 -1.66 10.92 -1.13
N MET A 153 -1.25 9.80 -0.56
CA MET A 153 -0.92 9.69 0.86
C MET A 153 0.32 10.52 1.22
N TYR A 154 1.27 10.62 0.27
CA TYR A 154 2.48 11.43 0.47
C TYR A 154 2.12 12.87 0.86
N SER A 155 1.31 13.54 0.05
CA SER A 155 0.91 14.93 0.34
C SER A 155 0.07 15.05 1.60
N TYR A 156 -0.80 14.09 1.85
CA TYR A 156 -1.58 14.04 3.09
C TYR A 156 -0.69 13.97 4.33
N LEU A 157 0.30 13.09 4.35
CA LEU A 157 1.23 12.96 5.47
C LEU A 157 2.12 14.21 5.62
N LYS A 158 2.60 14.78 4.51
CA LYS A 158 3.37 16.02 4.54
C LYS A 158 2.58 17.18 5.15
N SER A 159 1.29 17.26 4.92
CA SER A 159 0.43 18.33 5.45
C SER A 159 -0.04 18.08 6.89
N THR A 160 -0.19 16.83 7.32
CA THR A 160 -0.76 16.47 8.63
C THR A 160 0.27 15.98 9.64
N GLY A 161 1.50 15.70 9.19
CA GLY A 161 2.58 15.18 10.02
C GLY A 161 2.63 13.65 10.07
N TYR A 162 3.80 13.14 10.42
CA TYR A 162 4.08 11.71 10.56
C TYR A 162 5.31 11.53 11.44
N SER A 163 5.48 10.33 11.98
CA SER A 163 6.66 9.97 12.77
C SER A 163 7.10 8.54 12.49
N PHE A 164 8.35 8.24 12.79
CA PHE A 164 8.99 6.97 12.49
C PHE A 164 9.32 6.17 13.75
N ALA A 165 9.26 4.85 13.63
CA ALA A 165 9.76 3.91 14.61
C ALA A 165 10.27 2.65 13.91
N SER A 166 11.44 2.15 14.32
CA SER A 166 12.12 1.06 13.60
C SER A 166 11.54 -0.33 13.83
N ASP A 167 10.71 -0.51 14.86
CA ASP A 167 10.13 -1.81 15.20
C ASP A 167 8.89 -2.15 14.37
N HIS A 168 8.52 -3.43 14.38
CA HIS A 168 7.44 -3.97 13.55
C HIS A 168 6.03 -3.55 13.97
N TYR A 169 5.88 -2.88 15.11
CA TYR A 169 4.59 -2.44 15.66
C TYR A 169 4.48 -0.93 15.79
N GLY A 170 5.56 -0.20 15.49
CA GLY A 170 5.59 1.27 15.59
C GLY A 170 5.60 1.81 17.02
N THR A 171 6.02 1.01 17.99
CA THR A 171 6.07 1.37 19.43
C THR A 171 7.46 1.71 19.94
N GLY A 172 8.50 1.44 19.14
CA GLY A 172 9.89 1.71 19.49
C GLY A 172 10.24 3.19 19.45
N THR A 173 11.41 3.52 20.01
CA THR A 173 11.90 4.89 20.14
C THR A 173 12.94 5.26 19.10
N VAL A 174 13.42 4.31 18.30
CA VAL A 174 14.42 4.56 17.26
C VAL A 174 13.74 5.06 15.99
N ASP A 175 14.06 6.28 15.60
CA ASP A 175 13.66 6.82 14.28
C ASP A 175 14.60 6.23 13.22
N ASP A 176 14.05 5.40 12.35
CA ASP A 176 14.80 4.78 11.24
C ASP A 176 14.57 5.49 9.89
N GLY A 177 13.77 6.55 9.89
CA GLY A 177 13.47 7.32 8.68
C GLY A 177 12.66 6.58 7.62
N LEU A 178 12.17 5.37 7.92
CA LEU A 178 11.51 4.49 6.94
C LEU A 178 10.18 3.92 7.43
N HIS A 179 10.14 3.35 8.62
CA HIS A 179 8.95 2.72 9.18
C HIS A 179 8.23 3.67 10.14
N TYR A 180 6.91 3.65 10.13
CA TYR A 180 6.10 4.61 10.86
C TYR A 180 5.74 4.13 12.27
N THR A 181 5.41 5.09 13.12
CA THR A 181 4.80 4.80 14.43
C THR A 181 3.40 4.21 14.26
N THR A 182 2.92 3.53 15.30
CA THR A 182 1.55 2.99 15.39
C THR A 182 0.52 4.05 15.01
N ARG A 183 0.62 5.25 15.56
CA ARG A 183 -0.32 6.34 15.27
C ARG A 183 -0.33 6.71 13.78
N THR A 184 0.82 6.78 13.16
CA THR A 184 0.92 7.12 11.73
C THR A 184 0.34 6.01 10.85
N TYR A 185 0.64 4.74 11.14
CA TYR A 185 0.02 3.63 10.40
C TYR A 185 -1.51 3.62 10.50
N LYS A 186 -2.06 3.87 11.70
CA LYS A 186 -3.52 3.98 11.88
C LYS A 186 -4.12 5.10 11.02
N ARG A 187 -3.44 6.22 10.94
CA ARG A 187 -3.87 7.36 10.10
C ARG A 187 -3.78 7.06 8.60
N ILE A 188 -2.73 6.36 8.17
CA ILE A 188 -2.60 5.89 6.78
C ILE A 188 -3.76 4.97 6.44
N PHE A 189 -4.02 3.97 7.27
CA PHE A 189 -5.14 3.05 7.09
C PHE A 189 -6.48 3.79 7.02
N ALA A 190 -6.77 4.65 7.98
CA ALA A 190 -8.02 5.42 8.01
C ALA A 190 -8.19 6.29 6.76
N LYS A 191 -7.13 6.95 6.29
CA LYS A 191 -7.17 7.76 5.08
C LYS A 191 -7.40 6.92 3.83
N CYS A 192 -6.78 5.74 3.72
CA CYS A 192 -7.08 4.80 2.65
C CYS A 192 -8.56 4.40 2.66
N MET A 193 -9.08 4.00 3.81
CA MET A 193 -10.48 3.59 3.91
C MET A 193 -11.44 4.73 3.58
N ASP A 194 -11.12 5.97 3.95
CA ASP A 194 -11.89 7.15 3.56
C ASP A 194 -11.86 7.36 2.04
N SER A 195 -10.73 7.12 1.40
CA SER A 195 -10.58 7.22 -0.07
C SER A 195 -11.44 6.20 -0.82
N LEU A 196 -11.78 5.08 -0.20
CA LEU A 196 -12.66 4.05 -0.76
C LEU A 196 -14.15 4.35 -0.58
N ARG A 197 -14.51 5.35 0.21
CA ARG A 197 -15.90 5.73 0.52
C ARG A 197 -16.49 6.70 -0.50
N VAL A 198 -15.87 6.89 -1.64
CA VAL A 198 -16.38 7.83 -2.65
C VAL A 198 -17.83 7.43 -2.98
N PRO A 199 -18.79 8.37 -2.89
CA PRO A 199 -20.17 8.09 -3.24
C PRO A 199 -20.26 7.60 -4.69
N ALA A 200 -21.13 6.64 -4.90
CA ALA A 200 -21.46 6.17 -6.24
C ALA A 200 -22.05 7.31 -7.06
#